data_b22138cfc631b83b51246cbbeb56649b
#
_entry.id   b22138cfc631b83b51246cbbeb56649b
#
_cell.length_a   1.000
_cell.length_b   1.000
_cell.length_c   1.000
_cell.angle_alpha   90.00
_cell.angle_beta   90.00
_cell.angle_gamma   90.00
#
_symmetry.space_group_name_H-M   'P 1'
#
loop_
_entity.id
_entity.type
_entity.pdbx_description
1 polymer ?
#
loop_
_entity_poly.entity_id
_entity_poly.type
_entity_poly.pdbx_seq_one_letter_code
_entity_poly.pdbx_strand_id
1 'polypeptide(L)'
;MKEFLRSTLATITGVLICGFIFIILGVTMLAGFVASSESETIVMPNSVFTLELKGTVQERYQPSPVDQFFEDQISTYGLEDILNSIQKAKEDEQIKGIYLHTGALTCSTASLQAIHRALADFKQSGKFLIAYADMYTQGGYYLASVADKVIVNPVGSLSWHGLASETMFLKDFLAKIGVKMQIFRVGTYKSAVEPMTNTEMSPANREQTQAFLESTWKSIVSDVAASRNISVDSLNLLADQNMDLRPAEDYVRCGLADTLMYKDEVLSYLKSLAGLTEEDNLQTLSLDEMTRVKSVTPKSKTRDVVAVYYAYGEIDNGSSYNEGINSEKVAKDLRDLRKDKNVKAVVLRVNSPGGSAYGSEQIWREVTLLKAEKPVVVSMGDYAASGGYYISCAANKIVAEPTTLTGSIGIFGMMPDASELLTNKLGLHFDGVKTHKMADMGSMSRPFNAEESALMQQMVNQGYALFTKRCAEGRNIPLEELCKIAEGRVWTGSMAKELKLVDELGGLDTAIQLAAELGKVKDYKLKSYPTKQDFLTELLNTRADRYIHSQLQETFGEYYQGFEWLRHVEQSDRLQARLPFNMRIQ
;
A
#
# COMPACT_ATOMS: atom_id res chain seq x y z
N MET A 1 -17.01 22.14 61.38
CA MET A 1 -16.36 22.81 60.21
C MET A 1 -14.86 22.53 60.12
N LYS A 2 -14.03 22.72 61.17
CA LYS A 2 -12.58 22.40 61.11
C LYS A 2 -12.25 20.93 60.85
N GLU A 3 -12.97 19.98 61.44
CA GLU A 3 -12.76 18.54 61.23
C GLU A 3 -13.20 18.10 59.83
N PHE A 4 -14.31 18.61 59.35
CA PHE A 4 -14.77 18.35 57.98
C PHE A 4 -13.74 18.85 56.94
N LEU A 5 -13.21 20.08 57.08
CA LEU A 5 -12.17 20.61 56.19
C LEU A 5 -10.89 19.79 56.28
N ARG A 6 -10.47 19.30 57.43
CA ARG A 6 -9.30 18.43 57.61
C ARG A 6 -9.48 17.08 56.92
N SER A 7 -10.65 16.46 57.05
CA SER A 7 -10.98 15.18 56.41
C SER A 7 -11.02 15.33 54.89
N THR A 8 -11.68 16.38 54.39
CA THR A 8 -11.72 16.67 52.94
C THR A 8 -10.35 16.92 52.34
N LEU A 9 -9.51 17.72 53.03
CA LEU A 9 -8.11 17.95 52.59
C LEU A 9 -7.28 16.66 52.58
N ALA A 10 -7.43 15.83 53.61
CA ALA A 10 -6.70 14.55 53.66
C ALA A 10 -7.15 13.60 52.54
N THR A 11 -8.43 13.55 52.21
CA THR A 11 -8.96 12.74 51.08
C THR A 11 -8.44 13.27 49.76
N ILE A 12 -8.49 14.57 49.49
CA ILE A 12 -7.98 15.19 48.28
C ILE A 12 -6.47 14.90 48.15
N THR A 13 -5.69 15.07 49.23
CA THR A 13 -4.25 14.78 49.22
C THR A 13 -3.99 13.29 48.93
N GLY A 14 -4.76 12.38 49.55
CA GLY A 14 -4.67 10.95 49.28
C GLY A 14 -4.95 10.59 47.83
N VAL A 15 -6.00 11.15 47.24
CA VAL A 15 -6.35 10.93 45.82
C VAL A 15 -5.25 11.48 44.90
N LEU A 16 -4.70 12.67 45.21
CA LEU A 16 -3.60 13.26 44.42
C LEU A 16 -2.31 12.41 44.50
N ILE A 17 -1.97 11.91 45.70
CA ILE A 17 -0.81 11.03 45.89
C ILE A 17 -1.00 9.70 45.15
N CYS A 18 -2.18 9.07 45.28
CA CYS A 18 -2.50 7.85 44.51
C CYS A 18 -2.44 8.11 43.00
N GLY A 19 -3.04 9.21 42.52
CA GLY A 19 -2.98 9.61 41.11
C GLY A 19 -1.53 9.80 40.62
N PHE A 20 -0.69 10.44 41.43
CA PHE A 20 0.74 10.63 41.11
C PHE A 20 1.52 9.32 41.08
N ILE A 21 1.26 8.38 42.01
CA ILE A 21 1.84 7.06 42.02
C ILE A 21 1.42 6.28 40.76
N PHE A 22 0.15 6.31 40.37
CA PHE A 22 -0.33 5.66 39.13
C PHE A 22 0.30 6.26 37.90
N ILE A 23 0.53 7.57 37.85
CA ILE A 23 1.23 8.23 36.75
C ILE A 23 2.70 7.75 36.68
N ILE A 24 3.40 7.71 37.82
CA ILE A 24 4.80 7.22 37.85
C ILE A 24 4.88 5.75 37.44
N LEU A 25 3.99 4.89 37.93
CA LEU A 25 3.94 3.49 37.55
C LEU A 25 3.63 3.34 36.04
N GLY A 26 2.69 4.12 35.51
CA GLY A 26 2.39 4.14 34.08
C GLY A 26 3.58 4.59 33.23
N VAL A 27 4.27 5.67 33.64
CA VAL A 27 5.46 6.17 32.92
C VAL A 27 6.63 5.18 33.02
N THR A 28 6.87 4.54 34.18
CA THR A 28 7.94 3.55 34.33
C THR A 28 7.64 2.27 33.56
N MET A 29 6.40 1.82 33.53
CA MET A 29 5.96 0.68 32.72
C MET A 29 6.11 0.99 31.22
N LEU A 30 5.71 2.17 30.79
CA LEU A 30 5.86 2.66 29.42
C LEU A 30 7.33 2.78 29.02
N ALA A 31 8.18 3.35 29.88
CA ALA A 31 9.63 3.46 29.66
C ALA A 31 10.32 2.09 29.60
N GLY A 32 9.91 1.15 30.46
CA GLY A 32 10.37 -0.23 30.41
C GLY A 32 9.98 -0.95 29.11
N PHE A 33 8.76 -0.71 28.64
CA PHE A 33 8.26 -1.27 27.39
C PHE A 33 9.03 -0.71 26.17
N VAL A 34 9.23 0.62 26.10
CA VAL A 34 10.03 1.26 25.05
C VAL A 34 11.47 0.73 25.05
N ALA A 35 12.10 0.64 26.22
CA ALA A 35 13.46 0.11 26.33
C ALA A 35 13.57 -1.37 25.91
N SER A 36 12.53 -2.18 26.14
CA SER A 36 12.51 -3.58 25.70
C SER A 36 12.27 -3.73 24.18
N SER A 37 11.49 -2.83 23.59
CA SER A 37 11.23 -2.82 22.13
C SER A 37 12.43 -2.35 21.31
N GLU A 38 13.35 -1.57 21.89
CA GLU A 38 14.59 -1.10 21.25
C GLU A 38 15.79 -2.04 21.44
N SER A 39 15.65 -3.14 22.20
CA SER A 39 16.77 -4.05 22.44
C SER A 39 17.20 -4.75 21.15
N GLU A 40 18.50 -4.68 20.82
CA GLU A 40 19.07 -5.40 19.65
C GLU A 40 18.89 -6.91 19.82
N THR A 41 18.41 -7.59 18.79
CA THR A 41 18.32 -9.05 18.74
C THR A 41 19.67 -9.63 18.36
N ILE A 42 20.17 -10.57 19.16
CA ILE A 42 21.43 -11.30 18.90
C ILE A 42 21.08 -12.57 18.12
N VAL A 43 21.68 -12.73 16.95
CA VAL A 43 21.53 -13.93 16.12
C VAL A 43 22.40 -15.05 16.70
N MET A 44 21.78 -16.17 17.05
CA MET A 44 22.49 -17.36 17.54
C MET A 44 23.00 -18.20 16.35
N PRO A 45 24.10 -18.95 16.52
CA PRO A 45 24.59 -19.86 15.47
C PRO A 45 23.53 -20.87 15.04
N ASN A 46 23.49 -21.17 13.73
CA ASN A 46 22.55 -22.10 13.11
C ASN A 46 21.08 -21.67 13.21
N SER A 47 20.81 -20.38 13.36
CA SER A 47 19.44 -19.85 13.37
C SER A 47 18.76 -19.99 12.02
N VAL A 48 17.43 -20.11 12.06
CA VAL A 48 16.54 -20.10 10.89
C VAL A 48 15.61 -18.89 10.98
N PHE A 49 15.59 -18.07 9.94
CA PHE A 49 14.60 -16.99 9.87
C PHE A 49 13.23 -17.56 9.53
N THR A 50 12.29 -17.51 10.47
CA THR A 50 10.90 -17.89 10.25
C THR A 50 10.12 -16.67 9.74
N LEU A 51 9.90 -16.64 8.44
CA LEU A 51 9.08 -15.62 7.79
C LEU A 51 7.63 -16.11 7.74
N GLU A 52 6.88 -15.80 8.78
CA GLU A 52 5.44 -16.09 8.85
C GLU A 52 4.66 -14.93 8.27
N LEU A 53 3.94 -15.19 7.17
CA LEU A 53 3.13 -14.19 6.46
C LEU A 53 1.65 -14.60 6.48
N LYS A 54 0.90 -13.99 7.38
CA LYS A 54 -0.57 -14.09 7.50
C LYS A 54 -1.12 -12.73 7.91
N GLY A 55 -2.20 -12.29 7.27
CA GLY A 55 -2.77 -10.95 7.51
C GLY A 55 -2.49 -9.99 6.35
N THR A 56 -2.11 -8.75 6.61
CA THR A 56 -2.01 -7.71 5.58
C THR A 56 -0.59 -7.19 5.42
N VAL A 57 -0.13 -7.01 4.17
CA VAL A 57 1.12 -6.31 3.86
C VAL A 57 0.79 -4.90 3.38
N GLN A 58 1.46 -3.91 3.99
CA GLN A 58 1.38 -2.50 3.64
C GLN A 58 2.76 -2.00 3.20
N GLU A 59 2.84 -0.86 2.51
CA GLU A 59 4.10 -0.27 2.07
C GLU A 59 5.07 -0.02 3.24
N ARG A 60 4.56 0.58 4.31
CA ARG A 60 5.26 0.77 5.60
C ARG A 60 4.27 0.53 6.72
N TYR A 61 4.73 -0.15 7.74
CA TYR A 61 3.95 -0.37 8.94
C TYR A 61 4.73 0.13 10.16
N GLN A 62 4.03 0.78 11.04
CA GLN A 62 4.51 1.14 12.36
C GLN A 62 3.45 0.67 13.36
N PRO A 63 3.75 -0.35 14.18
CA PRO A 63 2.77 -0.84 15.14
C PRO A 63 2.44 0.27 16.14
N SER A 64 1.14 0.51 16.32
CA SER A 64 0.70 1.38 17.40
C SER A 64 0.98 0.72 18.74
N PRO A 65 1.41 1.49 19.75
CA PRO A 65 1.57 0.96 21.11
C PRO A 65 0.33 0.26 21.66
N VAL A 66 -0.84 0.68 21.20
CA VAL A 66 -2.14 0.14 21.63
C VAL A 66 -2.44 -1.19 20.94
N ASP A 67 -2.03 -1.35 19.68
CA ASP A 67 -2.30 -2.57 18.90
C ASP A 67 -1.64 -3.82 19.51
N GLN A 68 -0.54 -3.63 20.25
CA GLN A 68 0.18 -4.73 20.93
C GLN A 68 -0.55 -5.28 22.17
N PHE A 69 -1.57 -4.57 22.68
CA PHE A 69 -2.38 -5.03 23.81
C PHE A 69 -3.64 -5.80 23.38
N PHE A 70 -3.96 -5.82 22.09
CA PHE A 70 -5.11 -6.52 21.56
C PHE A 70 -4.65 -7.72 20.71
N GLU A 71 -4.55 -8.90 21.32
CA GLU A 71 -4.07 -10.14 20.70
C GLU A 71 -4.92 -10.65 19.51
N ASP A 72 -6.14 -10.14 19.32
CA ASP A 72 -7.09 -10.64 18.31
C ASP A 72 -7.05 -9.86 16.96
N GLN A 73 -6.06 -9.00 16.73
CA GLN A 73 -5.99 -8.23 15.49
C GLN A 73 -5.27 -8.98 14.37
N ILE A 74 -5.77 -8.80 13.15
CA ILE A 74 -5.12 -9.29 11.92
C ILE A 74 -3.71 -8.69 11.83
N SER A 75 -2.68 -9.55 11.80
CA SER A 75 -1.29 -9.12 11.72
C SER A 75 -1.06 -8.21 10.50
N THR A 76 -0.38 -7.09 10.69
CA THR A 76 0.00 -6.17 9.62
C THR A 76 1.52 -6.09 9.55
N TYR A 77 2.07 -6.16 8.34
CA TYR A 77 3.50 -6.14 8.07
C TYR A 77 3.87 -4.98 7.15
N GLY A 78 5.05 -4.37 7.38
CA GLY A 78 5.64 -3.44 6.43
C GLY A 78 6.41 -4.18 5.33
N LEU A 79 6.17 -3.86 4.06
CA LEU A 79 6.95 -4.40 2.95
C LEU A 79 8.44 -4.05 3.12
N GLU A 80 8.75 -2.81 3.53
CA GLU A 80 10.13 -2.36 3.84
C GLU A 80 10.80 -3.29 4.88
N ASP A 81 10.06 -3.67 5.93
CA ASP A 81 10.59 -4.50 7.02
C ASP A 81 10.81 -5.96 6.55
N ILE A 82 9.91 -6.51 5.73
CA ILE A 82 10.05 -7.85 5.12
C ILE A 82 11.30 -7.90 4.24
N LEU A 83 11.44 -6.96 3.29
CA LEU A 83 12.55 -6.92 2.34
C LEU A 83 13.90 -6.74 3.04
N ASN A 84 13.97 -5.83 4.02
CA ASN A 84 15.17 -5.61 4.82
C ASN A 84 15.54 -6.83 5.66
N SER A 85 14.56 -7.57 6.21
CA SER A 85 14.80 -8.78 7.01
C SER A 85 15.32 -9.93 6.15
N ILE A 86 14.78 -10.11 4.93
CA ILE A 86 15.30 -11.09 3.96
C ILE A 86 16.75 -10.75 3.59
N GLN A 87 17.07 -9.47 3.35
CA GLN A 87 18.42 -9.04 3.04
C GLN A 87 19.39 -9.28 4.20
N LYS A 88 19.00 -8.94 5.44
CA LYS A 88 19.81 -9.25 6.64
C LYS A 88 20.05 -10.76 6.78
N ALA A 89 19.01 -11.58 6.56
CA ALA A 89 19.14 -13.04 6.60
C ALA A 89 20.09 -13.57 5.52
N LYS A 90 20.12 -12.94 4.32
CA LYS A 90 21.08 -13.25 3.26
C LYS A 90 22.52 -13.00 3.69
N GLU A 91 22.76 -11.86 4.35
CA GLU A 91 24.12 -11.37 4.72
C GLU A 91 24.68 -12.03 5.98
N ASP A 92 23.84 -12.44 6.94
CA ASP A 92 24.29 -12.95 8.24
C ASP A 92 24.66 -14.45 8.19
N GLU A 93 25.92 -14.79 8.38
CA GLU A 93 26.44 -16.18 8.34
C GLU A 93 25.88 -17.11 9.41
N GLN A 94 25.35 -16.56 10.51
CA GLN A 94 24.72 -17.33 11.59
C GLN A 94 23.34 -17.88 11.18
N ILE A 95 22.70 -17.26 10.16
CA ILE A 95 21.41 -17.69 9.63
C ILE A 95 21.65 -18.72 8.53
N LYS A 96 21.11 -19.94 8.70
CA LYS A 96 21.28 -21.06 7.76
C LYS A 96 20.25 -21.08 6.64
N GLY A 97 19.08 -20.49 6.86
CA GLY A 97 18.02 -20.49 5.87
C GLY A 97 16.82 -19.69 6.29
N ILE A 98 15.83 -19.63 5.38
CA ILE A 98 14.51 -19.08 5.64
C ILE A 98 13.49 -20.23 5.65
N TYR A 99 12.66 -20.24 6.68
CA TYR A 99 11.43 -21.01 6.73
C TYR A 99 10.25 -20.08 6.44
N LEU A 100 9.72 -20.18 5.22
CA LEU A 100 8.54 -19.41 4.78
C LEU A 100 7.28 -20.16 5.16
N HIS A 101 6.49 -19.60 6.05
CA HIS A 101 5.20 -20.11 6.46
C HIS A 101 4.11 -19.12 6.06
N THR A 102 3.29 -19.47 5.06
CA THR A 102 2.22 -18.60 4.58
C THR A 102 0.86 -19.07 5.08
N GLY A 103 -0.02 -18.12 5.41
CA GLY A 103 -1.42 -18.34 5.73
C GLY A 103 -2.34 -17.48 4.87
N ALA A 104 -3.48 -17.07 5.40
CA ALA A 104 -4.36 -16.12 4.74
C ALA A 104 -3.67 -14.75 4.64
N LEU A 105 -3.11 -14.45 3.47
CA LEU A 105 -2.31 -13.25 3.20
C LEU A 105 -3.07 -12.30 2.27
N THR A 106 -3.27 -11.07 2.71
CA THR A 106 -3.76 -9.96 1.88
C THR A 106 -2.59 -9.10 1.46
N CYS A 107 -2.21 -9.19 0.21
CA CYS A 107 -1.08 -8.45 -0.36
C CYS A 107 -1.36 -8.13 -1.82
N SER A 108 -0.94 -6.97 -2.27
CA SER A 108 -1.07 -6.60 -3.68
C SER A 108 -0.01 -7.28 -4.53
N THR A 109 -0.29 -7.45 -5.81
CA THR A 109 0.57 -8.26 -6.70
C THR A 109 1.99 -7.72 -6.84
N ALA A 110 2.16 -6.39 -6.95
CA ALA A 110 3.50 -5.81 -7.08
C ALA A 110 4.32 -5.98 -5.78
N SER A 111 3.68 -5.87 -4.62
CA SER A 111 4.32 -6.18 -3.33
C SER A 111 4.69 -7.67 -3.23
N LEU A 112 3.84 -8.58 -3.70
CA LEU A 112 4.17 -10.01 -3.81
C LEU A 112 5.37 -10.24 -4.74
N GLN A 113 5.44 -9.55 -5.89
CA GLN A 113 6.59 -9.63 -6.79
C GLN A 113 7.88 -9.14 -6.15
N ALA A 114 7.83 -8.06 -5.38
CA ALA A 114 8.99 -7.56 -4.65
C ALA A 114 9.52 -8.59 -3.63
N ILE A 115 8.62 -9.22 -2.86
CA ILE A 115 8.98 -10.26 -1.88
C ILE A 115 9.52 -11.51 -2.60
N HIS A 116 8.85 -11.97 -3.65
CA HIS A 116 9.28 -13.13 -4.45
C HIS A 116 10.69 -12.93 -5.00
N ARG A 117 10.97 -11.76 -5.57
CA ARG A 117 12.31 -11.40 -6.07
C ARG A 117 13.35 -11.37 -4.95
N ALA A 118 13.03 -10.82 -3.78
CA ALA A 118 13.93 -10.82 -2.64
C ALA A 118 14.24 -12.24 -2.14
N LEU A 119 13.25 -13.14 -2.12
CA LEU A 119 13.45 -14.55 -1.80
C LEU A 119 14.31 -15.28 -2.87
N ALA A 120 14.09 -14.98 -4.15
CA ALA A 120 14.91 -15.51 -5.24
C ALA A 120 16.38 -15.02 -5.14
N ASP A 121 16.59 -13.77 -4.78
CA ASP A 121 17.92 -13.22 -4.52
C ASP A 121 18.58 -13.81 -3.26
N PHE A 122 17.78 -14.06 -2.22
CA PHE A 122 18.27 -14.77 -1.02
C PHE A 122 18.85 -16.15 -1.36
N LYS A 123 18.21 -16.93 -2.23
CA LYS A 123 18.73 -18.26 -2.67
C LYS A 123 20.12 -18.21 -3.29
N GLN A 124 20.52 -17.10 -3.88
CA GLN A 124 21.88 -16.94 -4.42
C GLN A 124 22.98 -16.99 -3.34
N SER A 125 22.62 -16.83 -2.07
CA SER A 125 23.55 -17.03 -0.94
C SER A 125 23.93 -18.49 -0.69
N GLY A 126 23.24 -19.46 -1.30
CA GLY A 126 23.40 -20.89 -1.06
C GLY A 126 22.75 -21.40 0.24
N LYS A 127 22.04 -20.55 0.98
CA LYS A 127 21.25 -20.91 2.15
C LYS A 127 19.90 -21.50 1.73
N PHE A 128 19.34 -22.39 2.56
CA PHE A 128 18.09 -23.03 2.21
C PHE A 128 16.88 -22.10 2.33
N LEU A 129 15.89 -22.28 1.47
CA LEU A 129 14.58 -21.67 1.53
C LEU A 129 13.52 -22.76 1.49
N ILE A 130 12.84 -23.03 2.60
CA ILE A 130 11.80 -24.05 2.72
C ILE A 130 10.46 -23.35 2.92
N ALA A 131 9.46 -23.70 2.11
CA ALA A 131 8.11 -23.19 2.24
C ALA A 131 7.15 -24.28 2.73
N TYR A 132 6.28 -23.93 3.68
CA TYR A 132 5.23 -24.80 4.19
C TYR A 132 3.95 -23.99 4.44
N ALA A 133 2.81 -24.61 4.14
CA ALA A 133 1.51 -24.15 4.59
C ALA A 133 0.54 -25.33 4.81
N ASP A 134 -0.40 -25.13 5.73
CA ASP A 134 -1.59 -25.97 5.83
C ASP A 134 -2.54 -25.67 4.66
N MET A 135 -2.66 -24.38 4.31
CA MET A 135 -3.44 -23.91 3.16
C MET A 135 -2.68 -22.78 2.47
N TYR A 136 -2.31 -22.99 1.22
CA TYR A 136 -1.75 -21.94 0.39
C TYR A 136 -2.85 -21.14 -0.30
N THR A 137 -2.97 -19.85 0.01
CA THR A 137 -3.64 -18.92 -0.91
C THR A 137 -2.81 -18.78 -2.19
N GLN A 138 -3.41 -18.33 -3.29
CA GLN A 138 -2.68 -18.16 -4.56
C GLN A 138 -1.48 -17.20 -4.40
N GLY A 139 -1.64 -16.10 -3.64
CA GLY A 139 -0.53 -15.18 -3.32
C GLY A 139 0.54 -15.83 -2.44
N GLY A 140 0.15 -16.63 -1.45
CA GLY A 140 1.07 -17.40 -0.61
C GLY A 140 1.83 -18.45 -1.40
N TYR A 141 1.16 -19.16 -2.31
CA TYR A 141 1.81 -20.10 -3.22
C TYR A 141 2.78 -19.42 -4.19
N TYR A 142 2.41 -18.25 -4.72
CA TYR A 142 3.31 -17.46 -5.57
C TYR A 142 4.64 -17.18 -4.85
N LEU A 143 4.60 -16.77 -3.58
CA LEU A 143 5.82 -16.58 -2.79
C LEU A 143 6.56 -17.89 -2.53
N ALA A 144 5.83 -18.97 -2.22
CA ALA A 144 6.40 -20.30 -1.96
C ALA A 144 7.06 -20.92 -3.20
N SER A 145 6.58 -20.58 -4.39
CA SER A 145 7.04 -21.19 -5.66
C SER A 145 8.54 -21.07 -5.89
N VAL A 146 9.21 -20.06 -5.33
CA VAL A 146 10.66 -19.86 -5.44
C VAL A 146 11.47 -20.71 -4.47
N ALA A 147 10.84 -21.37 -3.48
CA ALA A 147 11.53 -22.17 -2.46
C ALA A 147 12.29 -23.37 -3.06
N ASP A 148 13.29 -23.84 -2.32
CA ASP A 148 14.02 -25.08 -2.68
C ASP A 148 13.12 -26.29 -2.51
N LYS A 149 12.17 -26.20 -1.55
CA LYS A 149 11.14 -27.22 -1.35
C LYS A 149 9.83 -26.56 -0.93
N VAL A 150 8.76 -26.83 -1.67
CA VAL A 150 7.39 -26.45 -1.37
C VAL A 150 6.68 -27.65 -0.73
N ILE A 151 6.27 -27.50 0.51
CA ILE A 151 5.66 -28.55 1.33
C ILE A 151 4.23 -28.15 1.63
N VAL A 152 3.29 -29.07 1.45
CA VAL A 152 1.86 -28.91 1.78
C VAL A 152 1.49 -29.91 2.86
N ASN A 153 0.61 -29.53 3.78
CA ASN A 153 0.03 -30.46 4.75
C ASN A 153 -0.72 -31.59 4.01
N PRO A 154 -0.61 -32.87 4.43
CA PRO A 154 -1.27 -33.99 3.75
C PRO A 154 -2.79 -33.88 3.58
N VAL A 155 -3.45 -33.08 4.42
CA VAL A 155 -4.89 -32.76 4.33
C VAL A 155 -5.14 -31.28 4.02
N GLY A 156 -4.10 -30.58 3.55
CA GLY A 156 -4.12 -29.17 3.23
C GLY A 156 -4.65 -28.87 1.83
N SER A 157 -4.66 -27.58 1.49
CA SER A 157 -5.09 -27.10 0.17
C SER A 157 -4.10 -26.12 -0.45
N LEU A 158 -4.14 -26.01 -1.78
CA LEU A 158 -3.33 -25.07 -2.55
C LEU A 158 -4.20 -24.41 -3.61
N SER A 159 -4.36 -23.09 -3.49
CA SER A 159 -5.13 -22.28 -4.42
C SER A 159 -4.32 -21.94 -5.67
N TRP A 160 -4.87 -22.32 -6.84
CA TRP A 160 -4.34 -21.93 -8.15
C TRP A 160 -5.50 -21.89 -9.15
N HIS A 161 -6.10 -20.70 -9.38
CA HIS A 161 -7.36 -20.54 -10.11
C HIS A 161 -7.44 -19.28 -11.00
N GLY A 162 -6.36 -18.49 -11.10
CA GLY A 162 -6.35 -17.28 -11.93
C GLY A 162 -6.82 -16.02 -11.18
N LEU A 163 -7.17 -15.00 -11.95
CA LEU A 163 -7.58 -13.68 -11.42
C LEU A 163 -8.98 -13.33 -11.90
N ALA A 164 -9.79 -12.77 -11.01
CA ALA A 164 -11.10 -12.21 -11.32
C ALA A 164 -11.22 -10.79 -10.78
N SER A 165 -12.05 -9.97 -11.39
CA SER A 165 -12.43 -8.65 -10.92
C SER A 165 -13.94 -8.51 -11.00
N GLU A 166 -14.55 -8.24 -9.84
CA GLU A 166 -15.97 -7.94 -9.72
C GLU A 166 -16.12 -6.52 -9.19
N THR A 167 -17.01 -5.74 -9.79
CA THR A 167 -17.30 -4.36 -9.40
C THR A 167 -18.75 -4.22 -8.98
N MET A 168 -18.98 -3.73 -7.77
CA MET A 168 -20.32 -3.41 -7.29
C MET A 168 -20.79 -2.07 -7.86
N PHE A 169 -21.99 -2.04 -8.43
CA PHE A 169 -22.63 -0.85 -8.97
C PHE A 169 -23.73 -0.34 -8.05
N LEU A 170 -23.66 0.92 -7.65
CA LEU A 170 -24.49 1.54 -6.62
C LEU A 170 -25.57 2.48 -7.18
N LYS A 171 -25.66 2.66 -8.50
CA LYS A 171 -26.59 3.60 -9.14
C LYS A 171 -28.04 3.43 -8.65
N ASP A 172 -28.54 2.21 -8.69
CA ASP A 172 -29.94 1.95 -8.32
C ASP A 172 -30.17 2.05 -6.81
N PHE A 173 -29.16 1.66 -6.00
CA PHE A 173 -29.18 1.87 -4.56
C PHE A 173 -29.24 3.37 -4.23
N LEU A 174 -28.38 4.19 -4.82
CA LEU A 174 -28.35 5.64 -4.64
C LEU A 174 -29.68 6.27 -5.06
N ALA A 175 -30.23 5.85 -6.18
CA ALA A 175 -31.53 6.32 -6.65
C ALA A 175 -32.67 5.96 -5.65
N LYS A 176 -32.65 4.76 -5.06
CA LYS A 176 -33.64 4.34 -4.05
C LYS A 176 -33.61 5.22 -2.80
N ILE A 177 -32.43 5.64 -2.36
CA ILE A 177 -32.28 6.56 -1.21
C ILE A 177 -32.48 8.03 -1.59
N GLY A 178 -32.66 8.35 -2.87
CA GLY A 178 -32.90 9.73 -3.36
C GLY A 178 -31.62 10.54 -3.55
N VAL A 179 -30.49 9.88 -3.85
CA VAL A 179 -29.21 10.51 -4.17
C VAL A 179 -28.88 10.26 -5.65
N LYS A 180 -28.43 11.29 -6.35
CA LYS A 180 -27.93 11.21 -7.74
C LYS A 180 -26.53 11.80 -7.81
N MET A 181 -25.64 11.16 -8.56
CA MET A 181 -24.29 11.69 -8.76
C MET A 181 -24.22 12.50 -10.04
N GLN A 182 -23.78 13.75 -9.94
CA GLN A 182 -23.51 14.63 -11.07
C GLN A 182 -22.02 14.49 -11.42
N ILE A 183 -21.73 13.97 -12.61
CA ILE A 183 -20.40 13.60 -13.06
C ILE A 183 -19.94 14.50 -14.20
N PHE A 184 -18.70 14.97 -14.06
CA PHE A 184 -17.97 15.74 -15.07
C PHE A 184 -16.65 15.02 -15.30
N ARG A 185 -16.40 14.50 -16.49
CA ARG A 185 -15.18 13.73 -16.77
C ARG A 185 -14.63 13.99 -18.16
N VAL A 186 -13.33 13.71 -18.32
CA VAL A 186 -12.64 13.63 -19.61
C VAL A 186 -11.94 12.28 -19.69
N GLY A 187 -12.09 11.64 -20.85
CA GLY A 187 -11.46 10.36 -21.15
C GLY A 187 -12.43 9.19 -21.12
N THR A 188 -12.30 8.35 -22.12
CA THR A 188 -13.14 7.17 -22.37
C THR A 188 -12.96 6.10 -21.27
N TYR A 189 -11.74 5.96 -20.74
CA TYR A 189 -11.35 4.94 -19.78
C TYR A 189 -11.38 5.41 -18.32
N LYS A 190 -11.76 6.68 -18.03
CA LYS A 190 -11.86 7.16 -16.64
C LYS A 190 -13.10 6.61 -15.96
N SER A 191 -13.04 5.33 -15.58
CA SER A 191 -14.15 4.54 -15.07
C SER A 191 -14.39 4.66 -13.56
N ALA A 192 -13.62 5.47 -12.83
CA ALA A 192 -13.75 5.67 -11.38
C ALA A 192 -15.16 6.03 -10.91
N VAL A 193 -15.94 6.65 -11.77
CA VAL A 193 -17.32 7.12 -11.49
C VAL A 193 -18.39 6.12 -11.90
N GLU A 194 -18.06 5.09 -12.69
CA GLU A 194 -19.04 4.14 -13.22
C GLU A 194 -19.80 3.36 -12.13
N PRO A 195 -19.19 2.95 -11.02
CA PRO A 195 -19.92 2.28 -9.95
C PRO A 195 -21.13 3.07 -9.43
N MET A 196 -21.11 4.39 -9.57
CA MET A 196 -22.18 5.28 -9.08
C MET A 196 -23.16 5.74 -10.14
N THR A 197 -22.82 5.56 -11.41
CA THR A 197 -23.63 6.06 -12.56
C THR A 197 -24.18 4.98 -13.46
N ASN A 198 -23.58 3.80 -13.42
CA ASN A 198 -23.94 2.69 -14.28
C ASN A 198 -24.46 1.50 -13.45
N THR A 199 -25.02 0.51 -14.13
CA THR A 199 -25.43 -0.78 -13.56
C THR A 199 -24.50 -1.93 -13.97
N GLU A 200 -23.56 -1.65 -14.88
CA GLU A 200 -22.55 -2.57 -15.38
C GLU A 200 -21.33 -1.81 -15.92
N MET A 201 -20.23 -2.49 -16.13
CA MET A 201 -19.02 -1.91 -16.74
C MET A 201 -19.32 -1.45 -18.17
N SER A 202 -18.85 -0.25 -18.51
CA SER A 202 -18.80 0.16 -19.92
C SER A 202 -17.87 -0.76 -20.74
N PRO A 203 -18.04 -0.82 -22.08
CA PRO A 203 -17.14 -1.60 -22.93
C PRO A 203 -15.66 -1.22 -22.74
N ALA A 204 -15.35 0.07 -22.61
CA ALA A 204 -13.99 0.55 -22.38
C ALA A 204 -13.44 0.12 -21.00
N ASN A 205 -14.28 0.17 -19.96
CA ASN A 205 -13.85 -0.30 -18.63
C ASN A 205 -13.63 -1.81 -18.62
N ARG A 206 -14.48 -2.58 -19.27
CA ARG A 206 -14.32 -4.03 -19.42
C ARG A 206 -13.03 -4.38 -20.17
N GLU A 207 -12.76 -3.69 -21.29
CA GLU A 207 -11.52 -3.86 -22.07
C GLU A 207 -10.27 -3.61 -21.24
N GLN A 208 -10.19 -2.47 -20.54
CA GLN A 208 -8.99 -2.16 -19.74
C GLN A 208 -8.83 -3.12 -18.56
N THR A 209 -9.95 -3.51 -17.91
CA THR A 209 -9.92 -4.47 -16.79
C THR A 209 -9.41 -5.83 -17.24
N GLN A 210 -9.91 -6.34 -18.37
CA GLN A 210 -9.42 -7.58 -18.96
C GLN A 210 -7.93 -7.49 -19.29
N ALA A 211 -7.50 -6.40 -19.93
CA ALA A 211 -6.10 -6.22 -20.35
C ALA A 211 -5.13 -6.19 -19.17
N PHE A 212 -5.44 -5.50 -18.07
CA PHE A 212 -4.53 -5.50 -16.92
C PHE A 212 -4.58 -6.81 -16.13
N LEU A 213 -5.72 -7.51 -16.04
CA LEU A 213 -5.81 -8.84 -15.43
C LEU A 213 -4.96 -9.86 -16.21
N GLU A 214 -5.07 -9.88 -17.54
CA GLU A 214 -4.27 -10.76 -18.40
C GLU A 214 -2.77 -10.47 -18.28
N SER A 215 -2.38 -9.18 -18.29
CA SER A 215 -0.99 -8.78 -18.11
C SER A 215 -0.43 -9.19 -16.75
N THR A 216 -1.22 -9.02 -15.69
CA THR A 216 -0.86 -9.42 -14.32
C THR A 216 -0.73 -10.93 -14.22
N TRP A 217 -1.72 -11.67 -14.72
CA TRP A 217 -1.70 -13.14 -14.73
C TRP A 217 -0.50 -13.70 -15.50
N LYS A 218 -0.22 -13.16 -16.68
CA LYS A 218 0.95 -13.52 -17.47
C LYS A 218 2.24 -13.37 -16.69
N SER A 219 2.38 -12.30 -15.91
CA SER A 219 3.56 -12.07 -15.08
C SER A 219 3.70 -13.13 -13.99
N ILE A 220 2.60 -13.39 -13.23
CA ILE A 220 2.57 -14.39 -12.16
C ILE A 220 2.91 -15.79 -12.69
N VAL A 221 2.24 -16.19 -13.77
CA VAL A 221 2.46 -17.52 -14.37
C VAL A 221 3.88 -17.68 -14.88
N SER A 222 4.47 -16.62 -15.47
CA SER A 222 5.85 -16.66 -15.95
C SER A 222 6.85 -16.88 -14.81
N ASP A 223 6.66 -16.18 -13.69
CA ASP A 223 7.52 -16.32 -12.51
C ASP A 223 7.42 -17.73 -11.90
N VAL A 224 6.19 -18.26 -11.76
CA VAL A 224 5.96 -19.61 -11.25
C VAL A 224 6.48 -20.67 -12.21
N ALA A 225 6.30 -20.50 -13.53
CA ALA A 225 6.83 -21.40 -14.55
C ALA A 225 8.35 -21.53 -14.46
N ALA A 226 9.04 -20.39 -14.32
CA ALA A 226 10.49 -20.34 -14.15
C ALA A 226 10.96 -20.98 -12.84
N SER A 227 10.25 -20.70 -11.73
CA SER A 227 10.63 -21.19 -10.40
C SER A 227 10.36 -22.68 -10.21
N ARG A 228 9.25 -23.21 -10.75
CA ARG A 228 8.83 -24.60 -10.60
C ARG A 228 9.20 -25.50 -11.78
N ASN A 229 9.78 -24.93 -12.84
CA ASN A 229 10.09 -25.66 -14.09
C ASN A 229 8.84 -26.35 -14.69
N ILE A 230 7.70 -25.66 -14.65
CA ILE A 230 6.42 -26.08 -15.23
C ILE A 230 6.12 -25.17 -16.42
N SER A 231 5.58 -25.72 -17.52
CA SER A 231 5.23 -24.89 -18.67
C SER A 231 4.07 -23.93 -18.34
N VAL A 232 4.09 -22.74 -18.96
CA VAL A 232 3.01 -21.74 -18.84
C VAL A 232 1.66 -22.35 -19.22
N ASP A 233 1.62 -23.16 -20.29
CA ASP A 233 0.39 -23.81 -20.74
C ASP A 233 -0.15 -24.80 -19.69
N SER A 234 0.72 -25.58 -19.04
CA SER A 234 0.34 -26.49 -17.96
C SER A 234 -0.22 -25.73 -16.76
N LEU A 235 0.41 -24.61 -16.36
CA LEU A 235 -0.08 -23.78 -15.26
C LEU A 235 -1.44 -23.15 -15.56
N ASN A 236 -1.69 -22.73 -16.81
CA ASN A 236 -2.99 -22.24 -17.24
C ASN A 236 -4.06 -23.35 -17.19
N LEU A 237 -3.74 -24.57 -17.66
CA LEU A 237 -4.64 -25.71 -17.57
C LEU A 237 -4.97 -26.09 -16.11
N LEU A 238 -4.00 -26.00 -15.20
CA LEU A 238 -4.21 -26.25 -13.78
C LEU A 238 -5.12 -25.18 -13.16
N ALA A 239 -4.98 -23.92 -13.57
CA ALA A 239 -5.86 -22.84 -13.09
C ALA A 239 -7.33 -23.10 -13.47
N ASP A 240 -7.59 -23.59 -14.67
CA ASP A 240 -8.95 -23.96 -15.12
C ASP A 240 -9.55 -25.16 -14.37
N GLN A 241 -8.73 -25.96 -13.69
CA GLN A 241 -9.17 -27.17 -12.96
C GLN A 241 -9.56 -26.91 -11.51
N ASN A 242 -9.44 -25.68 -11.03
CA ASN A 242 -9.69 -25.30 -9.64
C ASN A 242 -8.96 -26.20 -8.64
N MET A 243 -7.67 -25.97 -8.47
CA MET A 243 -6.79 -26.81 -7.66
C MET A 243 -7.18 -26.84 -6.16
N ASP A 244 -7.90 -25.85 -5.65
CA ASP A 244 -8.37 -25.79 -4.26
C ASP A 244 -9.19 -27.01 -3.82
N LEU A 245 -9.90 -27.62 -4.75
CA LEU A 245 -10.80 -28.74 -4.51
C LEU A 245 -10.16 -30.11 -4.82
N ARG A 246 -8.85 -30.14 -5.10
CA ARG A 246 -8.12 -31.37 -5.41
C ARG A 246 -7.47 -31.95 -4.15
N PRO A 247 -7.28 -33.29 -4.09
CA PRO A 247 -6.53 -33.89 -3.01
C PRO A 247 -5.06 -33.48 -3.05
N ALA A 248 -4.40 -33.44 -1.90
CA ALA A 248 -3.05 -32.89 -1.76
C ALA A 248 -2.00 -33.62 -2.62
N GLU A 249 -2.20 -34.93 -2.90
CA GLU A 249 -1.33 -35.73 -3.76
C GLU A 249 -1.30 -35.20 -5.20
N ASP A 250 -2.36 -34.55 -5.65
CA ASP A 250 -2.42 -33.93 -6.97
C ASP A 250 -1.44 -32.78 -7.11
N TYR A 251 -1.21 -32.00 -6.04
CA TYR A 251 -0.24 -30.89 -6.07
C TYR A 251 1.18 -31.42 -6.31
N VAL A 252 1.53 -32.54 -5.68
CA VAL A 252 2.83 -33.19 -5.90
C VAL A 252 2.91 -33.78 -7.32
N ARG A 253 1.85 -34.43 -7.77
CA ARG A 253 1.80 -35.03 -9.12
C ARG A 253 1.91 -33.98 -10.22
N CYS A 254 1.34 -32.79 -10.03
CA CYS A 254 1.40 -31.70 -10.99
C CYS A 254 2.67 -30.84 -10.86
N GLY A 255 3.52 -31.09 -9.86
CA GLY A 255 4.74 -30.33 -9.60
C GLY A 255 4.54 -28.98 -8.91
N LEU A 256 3.31 -28.67 -8.47
CA LEU A 256 3.03 -27.47 -7.68
C LEU A 256 3.65 -27.56 -6.29
N ALA A 257 3.69 -28.75 -5.69
CA ALA A 257 4.39 -29.04 -4.44
C ALA A 257 5.45 -30.11 -4.66
N ASP A 258 6.43 -30.19 -3.77
CA ASP A 258 7.50 -31.20 -3.83
C ASP A 258 7.18 -32.41 -2.95
N THR A 259 6.46 -32.21 -1.85
CA THR A 259 6.14 -33.28 -0.90
C THR A 259 5.01 -32.85 0.04
N LEU A 260 4.43 -33.84 0.70
CA LEU A 260 3.45 -33.65 1.77
C LEU A 260 4.10 -34.01 3.09
N MET A 261 4.01 -33.12 4.08
CA MET A 261 4.51 -33.33 5.46
C MET A 261 3.58 -32.68 6.47
N TYR A 262 3.47 -33.30 7.65
CA TYR A 262 2.91 -32.61 8.81
C TYR A 262 3.93 -31.65 9.40
N LYS A 263 3.46 -30.68 10.20
CA LYS A 263 4.31 -29.59 10.73
C LYS A 263 5.49 -30.10 11.58
N ASP A 264 5.31 -31.17 12.34
CA ASP A 264 6.37 -31.80 13.13
C ASP A 264 7.48 -32.40 12.23
N GLU A 265 7.11 -33.04 11.12
CA GLU A 265 8.08 -33.56 10.13
C GLU A 265 8.84 -32.42 9.45
N VAL A 266 8.17 -31.29 9.17
CA VAL A 266 8.83 -30.08 8.63
C VAL A 266 9.85 -29.53 9.64
N LEU A 267 9.51 -29.48 10.93
CA LEU A 267 10.45 -29.02 11.97
C LEU A 267 11.68 -29.93 12.07
N SER A 268 11.49 -31.26 12.04
CA SER A 268 12.61 -32.24 12.00
C SER A 268 13.45 -32.04 10.74
N TYR A 269 12.82 -31.80 9.58
CA TYR A 269 13.53 -31.53 8.35
C TYR A 269 14.37 -30.23 8.43
N LEU A 270 13.83 -29.16 9.00
CA LEU A 270 14.54 -27.91 9.20
C LEU A 270 15.75 -28.09 10.15
N LYS A 271 15.62 -28.87 11.25
CA LYS A 271 16.73 -29.20 12.14
C LYS A 271 17.85 -29.90 11.35
N SER A 272 17.52 -30.88 10.53
CA SER A 272 18.51 -31.58 9.72
C SER A 272 19.26 -30.65 8.75
N LEU A 273 18.57 -29.69 8.12
CA LEU A 273 19.17 -28.68 7.25
C LEU A 273 20.06 -27.68 7.99
N ALA A 274 19.71 -27.36 9.25
CA ALA A 274 20.50 -26.51 10.13
C ALA A 274 21.72 -27.24 10.76
N GLY A 275 21.88 -28.54 10.51
CA GLY A 275 22.94 -29.37 11.08
C GLY A 275 22.72 -29.72 12.55
N LEU A 276 21.46 -29.77 12.99
CA LEU A 276 21.00 -30.10 14.34
C LEU A 276 20.51 -31.54 14.42
N THR A 277 20.51 -32.13 15.60
CA THR A 277 19.88 -33.41 15.91
C THR A 277 18.42 -33.22 16.33
N GLU A 278 17.66 -34.32 16.44
CA GLU A 278 16.27 -34.25 16.92
C GLU A 278 16.15 -33.73 18.37
N GLU A 279 17.16 -33.97 19.18
CA GLU A 279 17.20 -33.53 20.60
C GLU A 279 17.52 -32.03 20.73
N ASP A 280 18.11 -31.43 19.71
CA ASP A 280 18.47 -30.00 19.74
C ASP A 280 17.23 -29.11 19.53
N ASN A 281 17.25 -27.92 20.10
CA ASN A 281 16.23 -26.91 19.86
C ASN A 281 16.57 -26.09 18.60
N LEU A 282 15.64 -26.02 17.65
CA LEU A 282 15.77 -25.15 16.49
C LEU A 282 15.73 -23.68 16.96
N GLN A 283 16.82 -22.96 16.72
CA GLN A 283 16.87 -21.51 16.96
C GLN A 283 16.16 -20.80 15.81
N THR A 284 15.07 -20.11 16.11
CA THR A 284 14.30 -19.37 15.11
C THR A 284 14.31 -17.89 15.42
N LEU A 285 14.22 -17.07 14.38
CA LEU A 285 14.04 -15.62 14.44
C LEU A 285 12.75 -15.27 13.72
N SER A 286 11.84 -14.60 14.38
CA SER A 286 10.63 -14.04 13.79
C SER A 286 10.94 -12.79 12.95
N LEU A 287 9.95 -12.31 12.15
CA LEU A 287 10.11 -11.06 11.41
C LEU A 287 10.35 -9.86 12.34
N ASP A 288 9.65 -9.80 13.46
CA ASP A 288 9.83 -8.73 14.46
C ASP A 288 11.23 -8.74 15.06
N GLU A 289 11.76 -9.90 15.43
CA GLU A 289 13.14 -10.05 15.88
C GLU A 289 14.14 -9.67 14.80
N MET A 290 13.92 -10.07 13.53
CA MET A 290 14.78 -9.72 12.41
C MET A 290 14.81 -8.21 12.13
N THR A 291 13.74 -7.48 12.37
CA THR A 291 13.77 -6.01 12.25
C THR A 291 14.79 -5.39 13.20
N ARG A 292 14.97 -5.97 14.40
CA ARG A 292 15.89 -5.55 15.46
C ARG A 292 17.32 -6.13 15.34
N VAL A 293 17.54 -7.10 14.46
CA VAL A 293 18.88 -7.60 14.13
C VAL A 293 19.69 -6.47 13.48
N LYS A 294 20.92 -6.29 13.93
CA LYS A 294 21.84 -5.32 13.33
C LYS A 294 22.32 -5.81 11.96
N SER A 295 22.30 -4.94 10.97
CA SER A 295 22.89 -5.26 9.66
C SER A 295 24.39 -5.57 9.82
N VAL A 296 24.83 -6.66 9.22
CA VAL A 296 26.25 -7.07 9.18
C VAL A 296 27.05 -6.14 8.28
N THR A 297 26.43 -5.58 7.25
CA THR A 297 27.06 -4.61 6.35
C THR A 297 27.41 -3.34 7.11
N PRO A 298 28.72 -2.95 7.15
CA PRO A 298 29.13 -1.76 7.89
C PRO A 298 28.40 -0.51 7.38
N LYS A 299 27.82 0.26 8.28
CA LYS A 299 27.22 1.55 7.92
C LYS A 299 28.28 2.45 7.28
N SER A 300 28.01 2.97 6.11
CA SER A 300 28.86 3.95 5.45
C SER A 300 29.21 5.11 6.41
N LYS A 301 30.49 5.52 6.41
CA LYS A 301 30.97 6.66 7.21
C LYS A 301 30.79 8.00 6.50
N THR A 302 30.41 7.99 5.22
CA THR A 302 30.17 9.21 4.44
C THR A 302 29.03 10.05 5.03
N ARG A 303 28.98 11.33 4.65
CA ARG A 303 27.83 12.20 4.90
C ARG A 303 26.83 12.18 3.75
N ASP A 304 27.21 11.62 2.62
CA ASP A 304 26.35 11.55 1.45
C ASP A 304 25.16 10.62 1.67
N VAL A 305 23.98 11.09 1.27
CA VAL A 305 22.71 10.43 1.51
C VAL A 305 21.99 10.22 0.18
N VAL A 306 21.51 9.01 -0.06
CA VAL A 306 20.40 8.73 -0.96
C VAL A 306 19.13 8.67 -0.12
N ALA A 307 18.21 9.61 -0.33
CA ALA A 307 16.97 9.71 0.43
C ALA A 307 15.87 8.91 -0.26
N VAL A 308 15.16 8.05 0.48
CA VAL A 308 13.93 7.39 0.03
C VAL A 308 12.75 8.08 0.70
N TYR A 309 11.94 8.79 -0.07
CA TYR A 309 10.73 9.42 0.41
C TYR A 309 9.51 8.58 0.06
N TYR A 310 8.79 8.11 1.06
CA TYR A 310 7.59 7.28 0.89
C TYR A 310 6.34 8.17 0.80
N ALA A 311 5.67 8.12 -0.35
CA ALA A 311 4.40 8.76 -0.62
C ALA A 311 3.37 7.66 -0.90
N TYR A 312 2.58 7.27 0.11
CA TYR A 312 1.60 6.18 -0.01
C TYR A 312 0.22 6.59 0.51
N GLY A 313 -0.82 5.98 -0.07
CA GLY A 313 -2.20 6.31 0.18
C GLY A 313 -2.77 7.35 -0.78
N GLU A 314 -3.95 7.85 -0.48
CA GLU A 314 -4.65 8.84 -1.29
C GLU A 314 -4.04 10.24 -1.12
N ILE A 315 -4.01 11.01 -2.21
CA ILE A 315 -3.48 12.38 -2.20
C ILE A 315 -4.61 13.34 -1.78
N ASP A 316 -4.41 14.07 -0.69
CA ASP A 316 -5.31 15.13 -0.25
C ASP A 316 -4.86 16.52 -0.73
N ASN A 317 -5.63 17.55 -0.41
CA ASN A 317 -5.33 18.95 -0.75
C ASN A 317 -4.57 19.70 0.34
N GLY A 318 -4.04 18.98 1.36
CA GLY A 318 -3.34 19.56 2.51
C GLY A 318 -4.25 19.88 3.70
N SER A 319 -5.57 19.80 3.56
CA SER A 319 -6.53 20.16 4.61
C SER A 319 -6.94 19.01 5.53
N SER A 320 -6.55 17.78 5.21
CA SER A 320 -7.00 16.57 5.91
C SER A 320 -5.96 16.05 6.91
N TYR A 321 -6.45 15.51 8.04
CA TYR A 321 -5.67 14.71 8.99
C TYR A 321 -5.67 13.21 8.63
N ASN A 322 -6.07 12.85 7.39
CA ASN A 322 -6.20 11.46 6.98
C ASN A 322 -4.83 10.77 6.83
N GLU A 323 -4.83 9.48 7.05
CA GLU A 323 -3.71 8.59 6.73
C GLU A 323 -3.53 8.53 5.21
N GLY A 324 -2.59 9.29 4.66
CA GLY A 324 -2.35 9.36 3.23
C GLY A 324 -1.28 10.38 2.87
N ILE A 325 -1.28 10.79 1.62
CA ILE A 325 -0.34 11.78 1.09
C ILE A 325 -0.90 13.18 1.36
N ASN A 326 -0.51 13.79 2.48
CA ASN A 326 -0.78 15.20 2.71
C ASN A 326 0.10 16.06 1.81
N SER A 327 -0.50 16.74 0.83
CA SER A 327 0.23 17.43 -0.23
C SER A 327 1.10 18.57 0.27
N GLU A 328 0.68 19.32 1.29
CA GLU A 328 1.48 20.39 1.88
C GLU A 328 2.71 19.86 2.62
N LYS A 329 2.53 18.79 3.39
CA LYS A 329 3.62 18.13 4.10
C LYS A 329 4.64 17.54 3.13
N VAL A 330 4.20 16.80 2.11
CA VAL A 330 5.08 16.21 1.11
C VAL A 330 5.85 17.30 0.35
N ALA A 331 5.19 18.37 -0.08
CA ALA A 331 5.84 19.50 -0.73
C ALA A 331 6.90 20.16 0.17
N LYS A 332 6.62 20.31 1.47
CA LYS A 332 7.59 20.84 2.44
C LYS A 332 8.78 19.88 2.60
N ASP A 333 8.53 18.60 2.81
CA ASP A 333 9.59 17.60 3.04
C ASP A 333 10.51 17.48 1.80
N LEU A 334 9.96 17.46 0.57
CA LEU A 334 10.75 17.47 -0.67
C LEU A 334 11.60 18.74 -0.80
N ARG A 335 11.07 19.90 -0.39
CA ARG A 335 11.83 21.17 -0.34
C ARG A 335 12.98 21.11 0.65
N ASP A 336 12.78 20.46 1.80
CA ASP A 336 13.83 20.29 2.81
C ASP A 336 14.91 19.34 2.31
N LEU A 337 14.55 18.22 1.67
CA LEU A 337 15.49 17.31 0.98
C LEU A 337 16.29 18.03 -0.13
N ARG A 338 15.65 18.93 -0.88
CA ARG A 338 16.30 19.75 -1.90
C ARG A 338 17.40 20.63 -1.30
N LYS A 339 17.14 21.24 -0.13
CA LYS A 339 18.08 22.14 0.54
C LYS A 339 19.19 21.42 1.32
N ASP A 340 19.00 20.16 1.72
CA ASP A 340 20.02 19.40 2.47
C ASP A 340 21.21 19.06 1.57
N LYS A 341 22.38 19.62 1.84
CA LYS A 341 23.62 19.41 1.07
C LYS A 341 24.15 17.99 1.13
N ASN A 342 23.75 17.19 2.15
CA ASN A 342 24.17 15.80 2.26
C ASN A 342 23.34 14.90 1.33
N VAL A 343 22.09 15.26 1.01
CA VAL A 343 21.24 14.51 0.07
C VAL A 343 21.76 14.72 -1.35
N LYS A 344 22.18 13.63 -1.99
CA LYS A 344 22.77 13.64 -3.35
C LYS A 344 21.78 13.20 -4.43
N ALA A 345 20.82 12.34 -4.04
CA ALA A 345 19.74 11.89 -4.89
C ALA A 345 18.52 11.54 -4.04
N VAL A 346 17.35 11.58 -4.65
CA VAL A 346 16.08 11.24 -4.00
C VAL A 346 15.38 10.14 -4.79
N VAL A 347 14.98 9.09 -4.10
CA VAL A 347 14.01 8.11 -4.58
C VAL A 347 12.65 8.51 -4.02
N LEU A 348 11.69 8.82 -4.88
CA LEU A 348 10.30 9.02 -4.49
C LEU A 348 9.55 7.69 -4.66
N ARG A 349 9.32 7.00 -3.55
CA ARG A 349 8.54 5.77 -3.53
C ARG A 349 7.06 6.12 -3.50
N VAL A 350 6.34 5.82 -4.58
CA VAL A 350 4.93 6.16 -4.77
C VAL A 350 4.09 4.89 -4.72
N ASN A 351 3.16 4.81 -3.77
CA ASN A 351 2.14 3.76 -3.72
C ASN A 351 0.76 4.42 -3.51
N SER A 352 0.19 5.00 -4.59
CA SER A 352 -0.99 5.86 -4.54
C SER A 352 -1.95 5.62 -5.70
N PRO A 353 -3.26 5.46 -5.42
CA PRO A 353 -4.31 5.42 -6.45
C PRO A 353 -4.59 6.80 -7.06
N GLY A 354 -3.97 7.86 -6.53
CA GLY A 354 -4.23 9.25 -6.86
C GLY A 354 -5.03 9.97 -5.76
N GLY A 355 -5.79 10.99 -6.13
CA GLY A 355 -6.61 11.80 -5.22
C GLY A 355 -6.79 13.23 -5.75
N SER A 356 -6.57 14.23 -4.90
CA SER A 356 -6.69 15.65 -5.24
C SER A 356 -5.82 16.05 -6.43
N ALA A 357 -6.44 16.61 -7.46
CA ALA A 357 -5.71 17.16 -8.60
C ALA A 357 -4.86 18.38 -8.21
N TYR A 358 -5.36 19.22 -7.30
CA TYR A 358 -4.63 20.37 -6.75
C TYR A 358 -3.41 19.89 -5.95
N GLY A 359 -3.61 18.97 -5.01
CA GLY A 359 -2.52 18.42 -4.21
C GLY A 359 -1.43 17.77 -5.07
N SER A 360 -1.83 17.05 -6.11
CA SER A 360 -0.90 16.44 -7.07
C SER A 360 -0.05 17.47 -7.82
N GLU A 361 -0.63 18.61 -8.26
CA GLU A 361 0.13 19.69 -8.91
C GLU A 361 1.12 20.37 -7.95
N GLN A 362 0.76 20.54 -6.65
CA GLN A 362 1.68 21.12 -5.66
C GLN A 362 2.90 20.21 -5.46
N ILE A 363 2.69 18.90 -5.33
CA ILE A 363 3.79 17.93 -5.20
C ILE A 363 4.60 17.86 -6.49
N TRP A 364 3.95 17.77 -7.66
CA TRP A 364 4.62 17.79 -8.96
C TRP A 364 5.55 19.00 -9.11
N ARG A 365 5.13 20.17 -8.65
CA ARG A 365 5.96 21.39 -8.68
C ARG A 365 7.23 21.22 -7.86
N GLU A 366 7.15 20.69 -6.63
CA GLU A 366 8.35 20.49 -5.80
C GLU A 366 9.25 19.37 -6.35
N VAL A 367 8.69 18.31 -6.95
CA VAL A 367 9.46 17.28 -7.67
C VAL A 367 10.24 17.91 -8.83
N THR A 368 9.62 18.82 -9.59
CA THR A 368 10.28 19.55 -10.69
C THR A 368 11.41 20.44 -10.19
N LEU A 369 11.20 21.16 -9.08
CA LEU A 369 12.23 21.99 -8.46
C LEU A 369 13.38 21.14 -7.89
N LEU A 370 13.06 20.03 -7.26
CA LEU A 370 14.03 19.08 -6.72
C LEU A 370 14.89 18.50 -7.83
N LYS A 371 14.25 18.04 -8.93
CA LYS A 371 14.93 17.48 -10.12
C LYS A 371 15.93 18.47 -10.75
N ALA A 372 15.66 19.76 -10.69
CA ALA A 372 16.56 20.78 -11.23
C ALA A 372 17.91 20.87 -10.47
N GLU A 373 17.95 20.45 -9.21
CA GLU A 373 19.13 20.52 -8.34
C GLU A 373 19.75 19.14 -8.05
N LYS A 374 18.93 18.09 -7.97
CA LYS A 374 19.33 16.73 -7.57
C LYS A 374 18.55 15.68 -8.38
N PRO A 375 19.16 14.56 -8.73
CA PRO A 375 18.43 13.46 -9.38
C PRO A 375 17.26 12.97 -8.55
N VAL A 376 16.12 12.78 -9.23
CA VAL A 376 14.90 12.18 -8.66
C VAL A 376 14.55 10.94 -9.47
N VAL A 377 14.51 9.78 -8.81
CA VAL A 377 14.01 8.53 -9.38
C VAL A 377 12.73 8.17 -8.69
N VAL A 378 11.68 7.84 -9.44
CA VAL A 378 10.45 7.32 -8.88
C VAL A 378 10.52 5.80 -8.82
N SER A 379 10.16 5.21 -7.68
CA SER A 379 9.86 3.80 -7.53
C SER A 379 8.37 3.64 -7.28
N MET A 380 7.67 3.01 -8.20
CA MET A 380 6.24 2.74 -8.07
C MET A 380 6.01 1.46 -7.27
N GLY A 381 5.05 1.51 -6.32
CA GLY A 381 4.56 0.35 -5.58
C GLY A 381 3.44 -0.37 -6.32
N ASP A 382 2.40 -0.76 -5.58
CA ASP A 382 1.24 -1.45 -6.15
C ASP A 382 0.45 -0.54 -7.10
N TYR A 383 0.35 0.73 -6.72
CA TYR A 383 -0.34 1.77 -7.47
C TYR A 383 0.53 3.02 -7.60
N ALA A 384 0.63 3.55 -8.79
CA ALA A 384 1.12 4.91 -9.00
C ALA A 384 0.33 5.50 -10.17
N ALA A 385 -0.97 5.69 -9.94
CA ALA A 385 -1.92 6.00 -10.99
C ALA A 385 -2.62 7.33 -10.77
N SER A 386 -3.06 7.95 -11.83
CA SER A 386 -3.77 9.22 -11.82
C SER A 386 -2.95 10.30 -11.09
N GLY A 387 -3.37 10.81 -9.93
CA GLY A 387 -2.56 11.72 -9.10
C GLY A 387 -1.19 11.14 -8.73
N GLY A 388 -1.11 9.82 -8.47
CA GLY A 388 0.15 9.12 -8.23
C GLY A 388 1.09 9.15 -9.46
N TYR A 389 0.55 9.03 -10.67
CA TYR A 389 1.33 9.23 -11.90
C TYR A 389 1.68 10.71 -12.12
N TYR A 390 0.78 11.62 -11.76
CA TYR A 390 1.00 13.06 -11.85
C TYR A 390 2.26 13.49 -11.10
N ILE A 391 2.37 13.09 -9.83
CA ILE A 391 3.55 13.42 -9.00
C ILE A 391 4.83 12.70 -9.46
N SER A 392 4.69 11.64 -10.25
CA SER A 392 5.79 10.80 -10.74
C SER A 392 6.35 11.26 -12.08
N CYS A 393 5.51 11.81 -12.97
CA CYS A 393 5.81 11.99 -14.39
C CYS A 393 7.00 12.92 -14.66
N ALA A 394 7.33 13.84 -13.74
CA ALA A 394 8.44 14.76 -13.88
C ALA A 394 9.83 14.17 -13.51
N ALA A 395 9.92 13.00 -12.91
CA ALA A 395 11.17 12.41 -12.45
C ALA A 395 12.23 12.21 -13.57
N ASN A 396 13.49 11.99 -13.20
CA ASN A 396 14.55 11.65 -14.17
C ASN A 396 14.34 10.25 -14.73
N LYS A 397 13.94 9.31 -13.86
CA LYS A 397 13.63 7.92 -14.20
C LYS A 397 12.44 7.44 -13.37
N ILE A 398 11.66 6.54 -13.94
CA ILE A 398 10.54 5.87 -13.29
C ILE A 398 10.75 4.37 -13.37
N VAL A 399 10.75 3.72 -12.21
CA VAL A 399 10.86 2.26 -12.05
C VAL A 399 9.54 1.73 -11.52
N ALA A 400 9.05 0.64 -12.08
CA ALA A 400 7.82 -0.02 -11.65
C ALA A 400 7.97 -1.54 -11.65
N GLU A 401 7.23 -2.22 -10.77
CA GLU A 401 7.06 -3.67 -10.88
C GLU A 401 6.24 -4.00 -12.14
N PRO A 402 6.43 -5.17 -12.75
CA PRO A 402 5.65 -5.58 -13.93
C PRO A 402 4.14 -5.44 -13.75
N THR A 403 3.64 -5.71 -12.54
CA THR A 403 2.20 -5.69 -12.20
C THR A 403 1.73 -4.41 -11.51
N THR A 404 2.59 -3.43 -11.29
CA THR A 404 2.19 -2.10 -10.81
C THR A 404 1.06 -1.54 -11.67
N LEU A 405 -0.01 -1.03 -11.07
CA LEU A 405 -1.06 -0.32 -11.81
C LEU A 405 -0.73 1.17 -11.85
N THR A 406 -0.60 1.71 -13.07
CA THR A 406 -0.16 3.08 -13.32
C THR A 406 -0.94 3.76 -14.45
N GLY A 407 -0.51 4.92 -14.90
CA GLY A 407 -1.22 5.70 -15.90
C GLY A 407 -2.47 6.35 -15.33
N SER A 408 -3.65 5.95 -15.80
CA SER A 408 -4.94 6.57 -15.45
C SER A 408 -4.90 8.10 -15.58
N ILE A 409 -4.18 8.59 -16.63
CA ILE A 409 -4.00 10.03 -16.91
C ILE A 409 -5.34 10.59 -17.34
N GLY A 410 -6.08 11.13 -16.39
CA GLY A 410 -7.44 11.61 -16.56
C GLY A 410 -7.97 12.29 -15.31
N ILE A 411 -8.92 13.19 -15.47
CA ILE A 411 -9.54 13.99 -14.40
C ILE A 411 -11.04 13.77 -14.42
N PHE A 412 -11.66 13.77 -13.26
CA PHE A 412 -13.10 13.85 -13.10
C PHE A 412 -13.48 14.77 -11.94
N GLY A 413 -14.71 15.28 -12.00
CA GLY A 413 -15.40 15.92 -10.88
C GLY A 413 -16.67 15.15 -10.57
N MET A 414 -17.01 15.04 -9.30
CA MET A 414 -18.18 14.33 -8.83
C MET A 414 -18.83 15.12 -7.70
N MET A 415 -20.15 15.36 -7.83
CA MET A 415 -20.94 16.06 -6.83
C MET A 415 -22.24 15.31 -6.57
N PRO A 416 -22.57 14.99 -5.31
CA PRO A 416 -23.85 14.39 -4.96
C PRO A 416 -24.97 15.44 -5.09
N ASP A 417 -26.09 15.04 -5.67
CA ASP A 417 -27.37 15.72 -5.58
C ASP A 417 -28.24 14.92 -4.62
N ALA A 418 -28.44 15.44 -3.44
CA ALA A 418 -29.26 14.83 -2.38
C ALA A 418 -30.65 15.49 -2.28
N SER A 419 -31.07 16.30 -3.24
CA SER A 419 -32.31 17.05 -3.19
C SER A 419 -33.54 16.17 -2.97
N GLU A 420 -33.63 15.02 -3.64
CA GLU A 420 -34.73 14.06 -3.47
C GLU A 420 -34.71 13.38 -2.09
N LEU A 421 -33.52 12.99 -1.59
CA LEU A 421 -33.35 12.47 -0.24
C LEU A 421 -33.82 13.49 0.81
N LEU A 422 -33.33 14.71 0.72
CA LEU A 422 -33.61 15.76 1.70
C LEU A 422 -35.08 16.22 1.65
N THR A 423 -35.62 16.49 0.45
CA THR A 423 -36.96 17.05 0.31
C THR A 423 -38.06 15.98 0.38
N ASN A 424 -37.98 14.92 -0.43
CA ASN A 424 -39.06 13.94 -0.57
C ASN A 424 -39.00 12.82 0.47
N LYS A 425 -37.79 12.38 0.87
CA LYS A 425 -37.64 11.28 1.82
C LYS A 425 -37.61 11.77 3.28
N LEU A 426 -36.90 12.86 3.56
CA LEU A 426 -36.73 13.42 4.90
C LEU A 426 -37.68 14.57 5.20
N GLY A 427 -38.38 15.11 4.20
CA GLY A 427 -39.37 16.21 4.39
C GLY A 427 -38.73 17.55 4.76
N LEU A 428 -37.46 17.77 4.44
CA LEU A 428 -36.76 19.03 4.68
C LEU A 428 -37.07 20.04 3.56
N HIS A 429 -37.37 21.27 3.92
CA HIS A 429 -37.63 22.35 2.95
C HIS A 429 -36.51 23.38 3.05
N PHE A 430 -36.08 23.87 1.89
CA PHE A 430 -35.02 24.88 1.77
C PHE A 430 -35.61 26.16 1.17
N ASP A 431 -35.40 27.26 1.85
CA ASP A 431 -35.70 28.59 1.35
C ASP A 431 -34.46 29.46 1.53
N GLY A 432 -34.20 30.37 0.63
CA GLY A 432 -32.98 31.17 0.68
C GLY A 432 -33.01 32.37 -0.23
N VAL A 433 -32.16 33.33 0.10
CA VAL A 433 -31.91 34.54 -0.70
C VAL A 433 -30.45 34.58 -1.12
N LYS A 434 -30.17 35.10 -2.29
CA LYS A 434 -28.80 35.19 -2.82
C LYS A 434 -28.53 36.52 -3.47
N THR A 435 -27.35 37.02 -3.31
CA THR A 435 -26.94 38.32 -3.90
C THR A 435 -26.50 38.20 -5.33
N HIS A 436 -26.02 37.04 -5.75
CA HIS A 436 -25.50 36.77 -7.10
C HIS A 436 -25.94 35.38 -7.58
N LYS A 437 -26.01 35.22 -8.89
CA LYS A 437 -26.56 34.06 -9.57
C LYS A 437 -25.96 32.72 -9.15
N MET A 438 -24.64 32.69 -8.86
CA MET A 438 -23.88 31.49 -8.52
C MET A 438 -23.60 31.33 -7.00
N ALA A 439 -24.21 32.16 -6.16
CA ALA A 439 -23.87 32.19 -4.73
C ALA A 439 -24.24 30.88 -3.99
N ASP A 440 -25.17 30.11 -4.51
CA ASP A 440 -25.61 28.80 -3.98
C ASP A 440 -25.13 27.60 -4.82
N MET A 441 -24.13 27.80 -5.68
CA MET A 441 -23.53 26.75 -6.46
C MET A 441 -22.86 25.71 -5.54
N GLY A 442 -23.20 24.42 -5.75
CA GLY A 442 -22.67 23.32 -4.93
C GLY A 442 -23.53 22.98 -3.70
N SER A 443 -24.70 23.60 -3.55
CA SER A 443 -25.70 23.17 -2.55
C SER A 443 -26.15 21.73 -2.85
N MET A 444 -26.22 20.91 -1.80
CA MET A 444 -26.74 19.54 -1.89
C MET A 444 -28.28 19.49 -2.00
N SER A 445 -28.95 20.63 -1.77
CA SER A 445 -30.44 20.74 -1.79
C SER A 445 -31.02 20.84 -3.21
N ARG A 446 -30.18 20.98 -4.22
CA ARG A 446 -30.57 21.04 -5.62
C ARG A 446 -29.45 20.57 -6.56
N PRO A 447 -29.80 20.03 -7.75
CA PRO A 447 -28.79 19.73 -8.76
C PRO A 447 -28.17 21.03 -9.33
N PHE A 448 -27.04 20.89 -9.99
CA PHE A 448 -26.47 21.96 -10.82
C PHE A 448 -27.40 22.30 -11.97
N ASN A 449 -27.53 23.58 -12.26
CA ASN A 449 -28.17 24.02 -13.51
C ASN A 449 -27.21 23.86 -14.71
N ALA A 450 -27.68 24.13 -15.91
CA ALA A 450 -26.93 23.97 -17.16
C ALA A 450 -25.62 24.81 -17.19
N GLU A 451 -25.68 26.03 -16.66
CA GLU A 451 -24.52 26.94 -16.62
C GLU A 451 -23.47 26.49 -15.59
N GLU A 452 -23.90 26.10 -14.39
CA GLU A 452 -23.04 25.51 -13.36
C GLU A 452 -22.38 24.21 -13.84
N SER A 453 -23.14 23.36 -14.52
CA SER A 453 -22.65 22.13 -15.15
C SER A 453 -21.59 22.41 -16.22
N ALA A 454 -21.81 23.43 -17.05
CA ALA A 454 -20.86 23.84 -18.08
C ALA A 454 -19.56 24.37 -17.48
N LEU A 455 -19.62 25.16 -16.38
CA LEU A 455 -18.44 25.64 -15.65
C LEU A 455 -17.65 24.48 -15.02
N MET A 456 -18.33 23.51 -14.40
CA MET A 456 -17.67 22.32 -13.86
C MET A 456 -16.99 21.50 -14.96
N GLN A 457 -17.65 21.26 -16.09
CA GLN A 457 -17.04 20.56 -17.21
C GLN A 457 -15.83 21.31 -17.78
N GLN A 458 -15.90 22.64 -17.88
CA GLN A 458 -14.77 23.47 -18.31
C GLN A 458 -13.58 23.34 -17.35
N MET A 459 -13.82 23.34 -16.05
CA MET A 459 -12.78 23.17 -15.03
C MET A 459 -12.11 21.79 -15.13
N VAL A 460 -12.89 20.73 -15.37
CA VAL A 460 -12.38 19.36 -15.60
C VAL A 460 -11.54 19.29 -16.87
N ASN A 461 -12.00 19.94 -17.95
CA ASN A 461 -11.26 20.01 -19.23
C ASN A 461 -9.91 20.72 -19.06
N GLN A 462 -9.87 21.82 -18.31
CA GLN A 462 -8.63 22.56 -17.99
C GLN A 462 -7.67 21.70 -17.15
N GLY A 463 -8.18 21.01 -16.14
CA GLY A 463 -7.39 20.08 -15.32
C GLY A 463 -6.79 18.95 -16.16
N TYR A 464 -7.55 18.37 -17.07
CA TYR A 464 -7.07 17.32 -17.98
C TYR A 464 -5.98 17.85 -18.94
N ALA A 465 -6.20 19.01 -19.54
CA ALA A 465 -5.20 19.64 -20.41
C ALA A 465 -3.89 19.95 -19.66
N LEU A 466 -3.97 20.39 -18.42
CA LEU A 466 -2.80 20.62 -17.58
C LEU A 466 -2.07 19.31 -17.28
N PHE A 467 -2.79 18.28 -16.84
CA PHE A 467 -2.21 16.98 -16.49
C PHE A 467 -1.52 16.32 -17.68
N THR A 468 -2.18 16.25 -18.84
CA THR A 468 -1.59 15.69 -20.07
C THR A 468 -0.36 16.46 -20.52
N LYS A 469 -0.37 17.81 -20.41
CA LYS A 469 0.81 18.64 -20.69
C LYS A 469 1.97 18.30 -19.75
N ARG A 470 1.74 18.16 -18.44
CA ARG A 470 2.78 17.79 -17.47
C ARG A 470 3.40 16.43 -17.77
N CYS A 471 2.56 15.46 -18.14
CA CYS A 471 3.04 14.15 -18.53
C CYS A 471 3.83 14.18 -19.84
N ALA A 472 3.36 14.87 -20.85
CA ALA A 472 4.03 15.03 -22.14
C ALA A 472 5.44 15.64 -21.98
N GLU A 473 5.53 16.74 -21.22
CA GLU A 473 6.79 17.42 -20.91
C GLU A 473 7.72 16.54 -20.06
N GLY A 474 7.21 15.92 -19.02
CA GLY A 474 7.97 15.10 -18.07
C GLY A 474 8.55 13.84 -18.70
N ARG A 475 7.79 13.21 -19.60
CA ARG A 475 8.16 11.97 -20.31
C ARG A 475 8.79 12.18 -21.69
N ASN A 476 8.87 13.43 -22.14
CA ASN A 476 9.34 13.78 -23.47
C ASN A 476 8.57 13.03 -24.58
N ILE A 477 7.24 12.97 -24.45
CA ILE A 477 6.32 12.36 -25.42
C ILE A 477 5.53 13.51 -26.05
N PRO A 478 5.37 13.56 -27.40
CA PRO A 478 4.50 14.53 -28.04
C PRO A 478 3.09 14.49 -27.45
N LEU A 479 2.48 15.66 -27.21
CA LEU A 479 1.18 15.75 -26.53
C LEU A 479 0.09 14.93 -27.24
N GLU A 480 0.08 14.95 -28.59
CA GLU A 480 -0.89 14.17 -29.37
C GLU A 480 -0.73 12.65 -29.17
N GLU A 481 0.52 12.17 -29.08
CA GLU A 481 0.80 10.76 -28.82
C GLU A 481 0.44 10.38 -27.38
N LEU A 482 0.76 11.26 -26.43
CA LEU A 482 0.36 11.03 -25.03
C LEU A 482 -1.15 10.96 -24.89
N CYS A 483 -1.92 11.82 -25.56
CA CYS A 483 -3.38 11.82 -25.48
C CYS A 483 -3.99 10.49 -25.96
N LYS A 484 -3.36 9.78 -26.91
CA LYS A 484 -3.83 8.45 -27.37
C LYS A 484 -3.73 7.36 -26.30
N ILE A 485 -2.79 7.48 -25.36
CA ILE A 485 -2.56 6.50 -24.28
C ILE A 485 -3.02 7.01 -22.91
N ALA A 486 -3.54 8.23 -22.85
CA ALA A 486 -4.11 8.86 -21.68
C ALA A 486 -5.59 8.46 -21.50
N GLU A 487 -6.52 9.40 -21.61
CA GLU A 487 -7.98 9.20 -21.48
C GLU A 487 -8.43 8.46 -20.21
N GLY A 488 -7.61 8.51 -19.16
CA GLY A 488 -7.89 7.81 -17.92
C GLY A 488 -7.57 6.30 -17.93
N ARG A 489 -6.95 5.78 -19.01
CA ARG A 489 -6.63 4.35 -19.13
C ARG A 489 -5.59 3.90 -18.12
N VAL A 490 -5.85 2.77 -17.49
CA VAL A 490 -4.95 2.09 -16.55
C VAL A 490 -4.06 1.13 -17.32
N TRP A 491 -2.78 1.10 -16.95
CA TRP A 491 -1.76 0.25 -17.54
C TRP A 491 -1.03 -0.52 -16.44
N THR A 492 -0.58 -1.74 -16.72
CA THR A 492 0.41 -2.41 -15.86
C THR A 492 1.79 -1.79 -16.08
N GLY A 493 2.73 -2.00 -15.14
CA GLY A 493 4.11 -1.56 -15.29
C GLY A 493 4.75 -2.07 -16.58
N SER A 494 4.50 -3.35 -16.94
CA SER A 494 4.97 -3.94 -18.20
C SER A 494 4.46 -3.18 -19.41
N MET A 495 3.13 -2.93 -19.49
CA MET A 495 2.52 -2.17 -20.58
C MET A 495 3.02 -0.72 -20.60
N ALA A 496 3.13 -0.09 -19.42
CA ALA A 496 3.57 1.29 -19.28
C ALA A 496 5.03 1.50 -19.74
N LYS A 497 5.88 0.49 -19.60
CA LYS A 497 7.25 0.51 -20.13
C LYS A 497 7.26 0.55 -21.67
N GLU A 498 6.44 -0.26 -22.32
CA GLU A 498 6.29 -0.25 -23.78
C GLU A 498 5.83 1.12 -24.31
N LEU A 499 4.95 1.78 -23.52
CA LEU A 499 4.42 3.11 -23.82
C LEU A 499 5.33 4.27 -23.39
N LYS A 500 6.51 3.99 -22.84
CA LYS A 500 7.48 4.98 -22.31
C LYS A 500 6.94 5.81 -21.13
N LEU A 501 5.86 5.38 -20.51
CA LEU A 501 5.35 5.95 -19.27
C LEU A 501 6.21 5.55 -18.06
N VAL A 502 6.90 4.39 -18.15
CA VAL A 502 7.87 3.85 -17.21
C VAL A 502 9.20 3.63 -17.95
N ASP A 503 10.33 3.87 -17.29
CA ASP A 503 11.65 3.69 -17.90
C ASP A 503 12.17 2.27 -17.73
N GLU A 504 12.03 1.69 -16.53
CA GLU A 504 12.56 0.38 -16.18
C GLU A 504 11.60 -0.45 -15.34
N LEU A 505 11.65 -1.78 -15.49
CA LEU A 505 10.98 -2.71 -14.60
C LEU A 505 11.93 -3.11 -13.48
N GLY A 506 11.42 -3.09 -12.26
CA GLY A 506 12.20 -3.43 -11.06
C GLY A 506 11.56 -2.88 -9.80
N GLY A 507 12.24 -3.08 -8.67
CA GLY A 507 11.78 -2.65 -7.37
C GLY A 507 12.41 -1.37 -6.84
N LEU A 508 12.26 -1.19 -5.54
CA LEU A 508 12.87 -0.07 -4.84
C LEU A 508 14.41 -0.10 -4.90
N ASP A 509 15.00 -1.28 -4.83
CA ASP A 509 16.44 -1.52 -4.97
C ASP A 509 16.99 -0.99 -6.29
N THR A 510 16.32 -1.31 -7.40
CA THR A 510 16.66 -0.81 -8.75
C THR A 510 16.61 0.73 -8.79
N ALA A 511 15.56 1.31 -8.19
CA ALA A 511 15.43 2.77 -8.15
C ALA A 511 16.53 3.43 -7.30
N ILE A 512 16.93 2.81 -6.18
CA ILE A 512 18.02 3.29 -5.32
C ILE A 512 19.35 3.26 -6.08
N GLN A 513 19.64 2.18 -6.80
CA GLN A 513 20.85 2.05 -7.62
C GLN A 513 20.91 3.14 -8.70
N LEU A 514 19.83 3.31 -9.45
CA LEU A 514 19.72 4.37 -10.46
C LEU A 514 19.86 5.78 -9.87
N ALA A 515 19.29 6.02 -8.69
CA ALA A 515 19.41 7.29 -8.00
C ALA A 515 20.86 7.56 -7.58
N ALA A 516 21.56 6.56 -7.06
CA ALA A 516 22.97 6.65 -6.68
C ALA A 516 23.87 6.90 -7.91
N GLU A 517 23.62 6.21 -9.02
CA GLU A 517 24.34 6.41 -10.30
C GLU A 517 24.15 7.82 -10.83
N LEU A 518 22.90 8.29 -10.92
CA LEU A 518 22.59 9.65 -11.36
C LEU A 518 23.14 10.72 -10.41
N GLY A 519 23.16 10.43 -9.11
CA GLY A 519 23.77 11.26 -8.06
C GLY A 519 25.29 11.19 -8.01
N LYS A 520 25.91 10.30 -8.82
CA LYS A 520 27.36 10.05 -8.89
C LYS A 520 27.97 9.71 -7.52
N VAL A 521 27.24 8.97 -6.69
CA VAL A 521 27.67 8.53 -5.36
C VAL A 521 27.89 7.02 -5.35
N LYS A 522 29.08 6.58 -4.95
CA LYS A 522 29.43 5.16 -4.80
C LYS A 522 29.25 4.67 -3.37
N ASP A 523 29.51 5.53 -2.40
CA ASP A 523 29.34 5.27 -0.98
C ASP A 523 28.36 6.28 -0.41
N TYR A 524 27.27 5.81 0.17
CA TYR A 524 26.17 6.64 0.68
C TYR A 524 25.44 5.98 1.86
N LYS A 525 24.74 6.78 2.63
CA LYS A 525 23.76 6.32 3.60
C LYS A 525 22.39 6.34 2.96
N LEU A 526 21.66 5.24 3.09
CA LEU A 526 20.24 5.20 2.78
C LEU A 526 19.46 5.77 3.96
N LYS A 527 18.53 6.70 3.69
CA LYS A 527 17.63 7.26 4.70
C LYS A 527 16.21 7.29 4.19
N SER A 528 15.30 6.71 4.97
CA SER A 528 13.86 6.69 4.71
C SER A 528 13.18 7.93 5.29
N TYR A 529 12.26 8.52 4.50
CA TYR A 529 11.45 9.70 4.86
C TYR A 529 9.96 9.43 4.52
N PRO A 530 9.00 10.06 5.25
CA PRO A 530 9.25 10.71 6.52
C PRO A 530 9.86 9.73 7.53
N THR A 531 10.64 10.22 8.49
CA THR A 531 11.13 9.36 9.59
C THR A 531 9.94 8.80 10.36
N LYS A 532 10.03 7.51 10.74
CA LYS A 532 9.02 6.90 11.62
C LYS A 532 8.88 7.78 12.87
N GLN A 533 7.64 8.08 13.28
CA GLN A 533 7.41 8.89 14.48
C GLN A 533 7.83 8.09 15.71
N ASP A 534 8.29 8.80 16.74
CA ASP A 534 8.56 8.14 18.01
C ASP A 534 7.25 7.74 18.72
N PHE A 535 7.32 6.69 19.50
CA PHE A 535 6.22 6.09 20.24
C PHE A 535 5.36 7.11 21.03
N LEU A 536 6.00 8.09 21.69
CA LEU A 536 5.29 9.07 22.51
C LEU A 536 4.48 10.05 21.65
N THR A 537 5.02 10.48 20.53
CA THR A 537 4.32 11.38 19.60
C THR A 537 3.10 10.67 18.99
N GLU A 538 3.23 9.40 18.66
CA GLU A 538 2.13 8.60 18.12
C GLU A 538 1.03 8.35 19.17
N LEU A 539 1.41 8.00 20.40
CA LEU A 539 0.48 7.79 21.51
C LEU A 539 -0.36 9.04 21.80
N LEU A 540 0.23 10.23 21.71
CA LEU A 540 -0.47 11.50 21.95
C LEU A 540 -1.43 11.86 20.82
N ASN A 541 -1.08 11.53 19.59
CA ASN A 541 -1.88 11.86 18.40
C ASN A 541 -3.07 10.90 18.16
N THR A 542 -3.02 9.68 18.70
CA THR A 542 -3.94 8.58 18.33
C THR A 542 -5.22 8.50 19.17
N ARG A 543 -5.32 9.21 20.30
CA ARG A 543 -6.31 8.89 21.35
C ARG A 543 -7.77 9.23 21.08
N ALA A 544 -8.10 10.23 20.30
CA ALA A 544 -9.50 10.68 20.15
C ALA A 544 -10.18 10.05 18.93
N ASP A 545 -9.52 10.03 17.80
CA ASP A 545 -10.17 9.65 16.53
C ASP A 545 -10.39 8.14 16.39
N ARG A 546 -9.42 7.30 16.77
CA ARG A 546 -9.56 5.83 16.67
C ARG A 546 -10.65 5.26 17.58
N TYR A 547 -10.79 5.77 18.80
CA TYR A 547 -11.84 5.31 19.71
C TYR A 547 -13.24 5.64 19.17
N ILE A 548 -13.42 6.83 18.59
CA ILE A 548 -14.68 7.22 17.96
C ILE A 548 -14.95 6.35 16.73
N HIS A 549 -13.95 6.11 15.89
CA HIS A 549 -14.08 5.27 14.69
C HIS A 549 -14.41 3.82 15.03
N SER A 550 -13.74 3.22 16.03
CA SER A 550 -14.02 1.84 16.45
C SER A 550 -15.44 1.69 17.01
N GLN A 551 -15.91 2.64 17.83
CA GLN A 551 -17.27 2.64 18.37
C GLN A 551 -18.34 2.82 17.28
N LEU A 552 -18.06 3.66 16.28
CA LEU A 552 -18.97 3.83 15.14
C LEU A 552 -18.98 2.58 14.25
N GLN A 553 -17.84 1.95 14.01
CA GLN A 553 -17.74 0.71 13.23
C GLN A 553 -18.44 -0.45 13.95
N GLU A 554 -18.30 -0.57 15.26
CA GLU A 554 -18.99 -1.58 16.07
C GLU A 554 -20.50 -1.35 16.09
N THR A 555 -20.93 -0.09 16.15
CA THR A 555 -22.36 0.28 16.21
C THR A 555 -23.05 0.13 14.85
N PHE A 556 -22.41 0.49 13.76
CA PHE A 556 -23.00 0.50 12.42
C PHE A 556 -22.62 -0.70 11.54
N GLY A 557 -21.67 -1.55 11.98
CA GLY A 557 -21.26 -2.76 11.25
C GLY A 557 -20.92 -2.48 9.78
N GLU A 558 -21.46 -3.30 8.87
CA GLU A 558 -21.24 -3.15 7.42
C GLU A 558 -21.73 -1.81 6.85
N TYR A 559 -22.71 -1.16 7.49
CA TYR A 559 -23.22 0.15 7.06
C TYR A 559 -22.23 1.29 7.33
N TYR A 560 -21.25 1.10 8.22
CA TYR A 560 -20.23 2.08 8.53
C TYR A 560 -19.37 2.44 7.29
N GLN A 561 -19.06 1.48 6.44
CA GLN A 561 -18.32 1.72 5.19
C GLN A 561 -19.07 2.67 4.24
N GLY A 562 -20.38 2.56 4.17
CA GLY A 562 -21.20 3.48 3.37
C GLY A 562 -21.23 4.91 3.95
N PHE A 563 -21.24 5.03 5.28
CA PHE A 563 -21.20 6.33 5.96
C PHE A 563 -19.84 7.01 5.83
N GLU A 564 -18.75 6.27 6.04
CA GLU A 564 -17.38 6.75 5.80
C GLU A 564 -17.18 7.19 4.36
N TRP A 565 -17.72 6.45 3.41
CA TRP A 565 -17.66 6.82 2.00
C TRP A 565 -18.39 8.16 1.72
N LEU A 566 -19.59 8.37 2.28
CA LEU A 566 -20.33 9.64 2.14
C LEU A 566 -19.55 10.82 2.75
N ARG A 567 -18.98 10.64 3.92
CA ARG A 567 -18.12 11.63 4.58
C ARG A 567 -16.87 11.94 3.74
N HIS A 568 -16.28 10.91 3.16
CA HIS A 568 -15.09 11.05 2.31
C HIS A 568 -15.41 11.84 1.04
N VAL A 569 -16.56 11.59 0.40
CA VAL A 569 -17.01 12.35 -0.78
C VAL A 569 -17.24 13.81 -0.43
N GLU A 570 -17.80 14.12 0.72
CA GLU A 570 -18.02 15.50 1.18
C GLU A 570 -16.70 16.26 1.41
N GLN A 571 -15.68 15.58 1.94
CA GLN A 571 -14.37 16.16 2.25
C GLN A 571 -13.41 16.17 1.06
N SER A 572 -13.74 15.46 -0.01
CA SER A 572 -12.89 15.34 -1.20
C SER A 572 -12.89 16.62 -2.03
N ASP A 573 -11.78 16.89 -2.70
CA ASP A 573 -11.69 17.97 -3.69
C ASP A 573 -12.70 17.77 -4.81
N ARG A 574 -13.21 18.88 -5.35
CA ARG A 574 -14.15 18.87 -6.48
C ARG A 574 -13.54 18.27 -7.75
N LEU A 575 -12.23 18.35 -7.90
CA LEU A 575 -11.47 17.73 -8.99
C LEU A 575 -10.62 16.57 -8.46
N GLN A 576 -10.86 15.40 -8.99
CA GLN A 576 -10.21 14.17 -8.60
C GLN A 576 -9.38 13.57 -9.74
N ALA A 577 -8.16 13.18 -9.38
CA ALA A 577 -7.28 12.34 -10.16
C ALA A 577 -7.08 11.02 -9.39
N ARG A 578 -8.06 10.10 -9.47
CA ARG A 578 -8.11 8.86 -8.69
C ARG A 578 -8.41 7.63 -9.54
N LEU A 579 -7.93 6.45 -9.09
CA LEU A 579 -8.29 5.14 -9.63
C LEU A 579 -9.70 4.71 -9.17
N PRO A 580 -10.40 3.89 -9.99
CA PRO A 580 -11.76 3.44 -9.68
C PRO A 580 -11.85 2.30 -8.64
N PHE A 581 -10.75 1.59 -8.35
CA PHE A 581 -10.78 0.35 -7.57
C PHE A 581 -9.45 0.09 -6.85
N ASN A 582 -9.52 -0.75 -5.82
CA ASN A 582 -8.37 -1.39 -5.18
C ASN A 582 -8.36 -2.86 -5.61
N MET A 583 -7.30 -3.32 -6.24
CA MET A 583 -7.14 -4.72 -6.62
C MET A 583 -6.35 -5.47 -5.55
N ARG A 584 -6.92 -6.55 -5.05
CA ARG A 584 -6.26 -7.48 -4.13
C ARG A 584 -6.35 -8.88 -4.72
N ILE A 585 -5.30 -9.67 -4.60
CA ILE A 585 -5.32 -11.11 -4.87
C ILE A 585 -5.69 -11.79 -3.56
N GLN A 586 -6.79 -12.53 -3.58
CA GLN A 586 -7.21 -13.36 -2.46
C GLN A 586 -6.53 -14.72 -2.51
#